data_e64f5a94712eefac363a1e35653b0a15
#
_entry.id   e64f5a94712eefac363a1e35653b0a15
#
_cell.length_a   1.000
_cell.length_b   1.000
_cell.length_c   1.000
_cell.angle_alpha   90.00
_cell.angle_beta   90.00
_cell.angle_gamma   90.00
#
_symmetry.space_group_name_H-M   'P 1'
#
loop_
_entity.id
_entity.type
_entity.pdbx_description
1 polymer ?
#
loop_
_entity_poly.entity_id
_entity_poly.type
_entity_poly.pdbx_seq_one_letter_code
_entity_poly.pdbx_strand_id
1 'polypeptide(L)'
;MAEPLTINPAPPVNKGLDYAYLKTTGIELVQQMSGNIWTDYNEHDPGVTTLEQLCYALTELSYRAEFPMADLLTNRNGSINSRQQALFIPKRILPCNPLTNNDFRKLLLDRVPELANVWLIPHQAKVARKQVNGLYDVYGYAPSTNHHCESEDEPARQRVKHRVRQVYNRFRSLGEDLRAIILLQPLKTVVSGIVTINESRTPEAILAGIFFNLGNFLAPEIPRTSLKSLVRQGIPTDQIFNGPLLYEGFIDDALLQPKPSVIKGQDVVRVIANCPGVLSVKDVTIRVEPPGKTITAQGAIDISMRDIPDLDTSPNTRRGGFSIRLFKNGVEYFPDPTRVKRELKKLWAEYRRRY
;
A
#
# COMPACT_ATOMS: atom_id res chain seq x y z
N MET A 1 27.51 -27.23 34.98
CA MET A 1 28.18 -28.45 34.47
C MET A 1 27.44 -28.86 33.22
N ALA A 2 28.07 -28.94 32.08
CA ALA A 2 27.43 -29.49 30.89
C ALA A 2 27.31 -31.01 31.10
N GLU A 3 26.12 -31.56 30.84
CA GLU A 3 25.93 -33.02 30.88
C GLU A 3 26.86 -33.67 29.86
N PRO A 4 27.48 -34.80 30.22
CA PRO A 4 28.36 -35.50 29.27
C PRO A 4 27.52 -35.95 28.06
N LEU A 5 28.02 -35.63 26.87
CA LEU A 5 27.46 -36.11 25.61
C LEU A 5 27.56 -37.65 25.58
N THR A 6 26.47 -38.33 25.91
CA THR A 6 26.40 -39.79 25.82
C THR A 6 25.56 -40.18 24.59
N ILE A 7 26.03 -41.21 23.89
CA ILE A 7 25.26 -41.82 22.78
C ILE A 7 24.06 -42.50 23.38
N ASN A 8 22.86 -42.15 22.93
CA ASN A 8 21.63 -42.79 23.34
C ASN A 8 21.59 -44.22 22.75
N PRO A 9 21.56 -45.30 23.58
CA PRO A 9 21.52 -46.66 23.09
C PRO A 9 20.13 -47.08 22.51
N ALA A 10 19.09 -46.27 22.70
CA ALA A 10 17.77 -46.57 22.12
C ALA A 10 17.79 -46.31 20.60
N PRO A 11 17.09 -47.16 19.81
CA PRO A 11 16.97 -46.96 18.38
C PRO A 11 16.35 -45.58 18.08
N PRO A 12 16.82 -44.88 17.03
CA PRO A 12 16.30 -43.58 16.70
C PRO A 12 14.82 -43.63 16.31
N VAL A 13 14.05 -42.61 16.68
CA VAL A 13 12.62 -42.52 16.34
C VAL A 13 12.42 -42.46 14.82
N ASN A 14 13.32 -41.76 14.12
CA ASN A 14 13.36 -41.74 12.66
C ASN A 14 14.01 -43.01 12.14
N LYS A 15 13.21 -43.90 11.53
CA LYS A 15 13.68 -45.19 10.97
C LYS A 15 14.73 -44.99 9.86
N GLY A 16 14.79 -43.87 9.20
CA GLY A 16 15.83 -43.53 8.24
C GLY A 16 17.21 -43.37 8.87
N LEU A 17 17.31 -43.14 10.19
CA LEU A 17 18.55 -43.09 10.96
C LEU A 17 18.92 -44.44 11.60
N ASP A 18 18.04 -45.43 11.54
CA ASP A 18 18.27 -46.76 12.09
C ASP A 18 18.87 -47.70 11.04
N TYR A 19 20.17 -47.82 11.05
CA TYR A 19 20.93 -48.68 10.12
C TYR A 19 20.48 -50.13 10.18
N ALA A 20 20.23 -50.68 11.39
CA ALA A 20 19.81 -52.07 11.56
C ALA A 20 18.43 -52.30 10.94
N TYR A 21 17.51 -51.38 11.14
CA TYR A 21 16.19 -51.40 10.51
C TYR A 21 16.28 -51.34 8.98
N LEU A 22 17.09 -50.42 8.43
CA LEU A 22 17.26 -50.30 6.99
C LEU A 22 17.88 -51.56 6.38
N LYS A 23 18.90 -52.14 7.01
CA LYS A 23 19.56 -53.39 6.56
C LYS A 23 18.54 -54.56 6.56
N THR A 24 17.79 -54.76 7.65
CA THR A 24 16.80 -55.84 7.74
C THR A 24 15.73 -55.67 6.67
N THR A 25 15.14 -54.48 6.56
CA THR A 25 14.11 -54.19 5.56
C THR A 25 14.65 -54.33 4.13
N GLY A 26 15.90 -53.93 3.90
CA GLY A 26 16.55 -54.07 2.59
C GLY A 26 16.73 -55.55 2.20
N ILE A 27 17.18 -56.38 3.12
CA ILE A 27 17.30 -57.83 2.89
C ILE A 27 15.92 -58.47 2.60
N GLU A 28 14.88 -58.15 3.39
CA GLU A 28 13.52 -58.61 3.14
C GLU A 28 12.99 -58.22 1.76
N LEU A 29 13.23 -56.97 1.33
CA LEU A 29 12.83 -56.51 0.00
C LEU A 29 13.56 -57.24 -1.11
N VAL A 30 14.88 -57.47 -0.99
CA VAL A 30 15.68 -58.19 -1.98
C VAL A 30 15.24 -59.65 -2.05
N GLN A 31 14.92 -60.28 -0.93
CA GLN A 31 14.38 -61.64 -0.89
C GLN A 31 13.03 -61.74 -1.62
N GLN A 32 12.16 -60.78 -1.45
CA GLN A 32 10.87 -60.75 -2.13
C GLN A 32 11.01 -60.54 -3.66
N MET A 33 11.97 -59.70 -4.08
CA MET A 33 12.10 -59.31 -5.48
C MET A 33 12.96 -60.31 -6.29
N SER A 34 14.00 -60.89 -5.69
CA SER A 34 15.01 -61.67 -6.40
C SER A 34 15.49 -62.92 -5.67
N GLY A 35 14.77 -63.40 -4.66
CA GLY A 35 15.15 -64.59 -3.83
C GLY A 35 15.35 -65.89 -4.62
N ASN A 36 14.83 -66.01 -5.85
CA ASN A 36 15.10 -67.14 -6.74
C ASN A 36 16.49 -67.10 -7.44
N ILE A 37 17.11 -65.88 -7.50
CA ILE A 37 18.38 -65.67 -8.18
C ILE A 37 19.47 -65.40 -7.16
N TRP A 38 19.19 -64.59 -6.17
CA TRP A 38 20.14 -64.26 -5.08
C TRP A 38 19.64 -64.99 -3.80
N THR A 39 20.34 -66.05 -3.43
CA THR A 39 19.98 -66.96 -2.35
C THR A 39 20.88 -66.90 -1.10
N ASP A 40 22.03 -66.24 -1.21
CA ASP A 40 22.99 -66.09 -0.11
C ASP A 40 22.95 -64.64 0.43
N TYR A 41 22.57 -64.51 1.70
CA TYR A 41 22.47 -63.22 2.41
C TYR A 41 23.47 -63.13 3.58
N ASN A 42 24.57 -63.89 3.52
CA ASN A 42 25.61 -63.83 4.52
C ASN A 42 26.42 -62.55 4.45
N GLU A 43 27.07 -62.18 5.55
CA GLU A 43 27.85 -60.96 5.66
C GLU A 43 29.04 -60.89 4.65
N HIS A 44 29.44 -62.01 4.11
CA HIS A 44 30.51 -62.09 3.11
C HIS A 44 30.03 -61.98 1.67
N ASP A 45 28.73 -61.90 1.45
CA ASP A 45 28.19 -61.72 0.11
C ASP A 45 28.42 -60.27 -0.39
N PRO A 46 28.94 -60.11 -1.63
CA PRO A 46 29.20 -58.79 -2.20
C PRO A 46 27.93 -57.96 -2.35
N GLY A 47 26.77 -58.59 -2.56
CA GLY A 47 25.47 -57.91 -2.66
C GLY A 47 25.02 -57.37 -1.31
N VAL A 48 25.20 -58.12 -0.22
CA VAL A 48 24.95 -57.67 1.15
C VAL A 48 25.87 -56.50 1.49
N THR A 49 27.16 -56.60 1.16
CA THR A 49 28.09 -55.48 1.36
C THR A 49 27.64 -54.20 0.62
N THR A 50 27.18 -54.36 -0.61
CA THR A 50 26.63 -53.21 -1.39
C THR A 50 25.37 -52.64 -0.74
N LEU A 51 24.47 -53.49 -0.27
CA LEU A 51 23.26 -53.05 0.45
C LEU A 51 23.61 -52.30 1.75
N GLU A 52 24.63 -52.77 2.50
CA GLU A 52 25.12 -52.10 3.69
C GLU A 52 25.65 -50.69 3.39
N GLN A 53 26.37 -50.51 2.30
CA GLN A 53 26.85 -49.18 1.87
C GLN A 53 25.68 -48.26 1.51
N LEU A 54 24.63 -48.79 0.88
CA LEU A 54 23.39 -48.02 0.57
C LEU A 54 22.66 -47.65 1.84
N CYS A 55 22.52 -48.57 2.80
CA CYS A 55 21.89 -48.29 4.10
C CYS A 55 22.65 -47.20 4.87
N TYR A 56 23.98 -47.27 4.86
CA TYR A 56 24.80 -46.22 5.47
C TYR A 56 24.60 -44.87 4.80
N ALA A 57 24.61 -44.82 3.47
CA ALA A 57 24.35 -43.58 2.72
C ALA A 57 22.96 -42.99 2.99
N LEU A 58 21.94 -43.86 3.17
CA LEU A 58 20.59 -43.46 3.54
C LEU A 58 20.52 -42.86 4.95
N THR A 59 21.23 -43.46 5.94
CA THR A 59 21.32 -42.87 7.28
C THR A 59 22.00 -41.51 7.27
N GLU A 60 23.05 -41.32 6.48
CA GLU A 60 23.71 -40.02 6.34
C GLU A 60 22.81 -38.99 5.67
N LEU A 61 22.06 -39.40 4.63
CA LEU A 61 21.09 -38.54 3.96
C LEU A 61 19.97 -38.11 4.94
N SER A 62 19.40 -39.07 5.70
CA SER A 62 18.37 -38.80 6.71
C SER A 62 18.89 -37.86 7.80
N TYR A 63 20.11 -38.05 8.28
CA TYR A 63 20.75 -37.16 9.23
C TYR A 63 20.88 -35.73 8.73
N ARG A 64 21.33 -35.57 7.49
CA ARG A 64 21.45 -34.24 6.86
C ARG A 64 20.08 -33.57 6.63
N ALA A 65 19.05 -34.37 6.30
CA ALA A 65 17.69 -33.88 6.09
C ALA A 65 17.02 -33.39 7.38
N GLU A 66 17.48 -33.82 8.55
CA GLU A 66 16.97 -33.36 9.86
C GLU A 66 17.56 -32.01 10.30
N PHE A 67 18.60 -31.51 9.64
CA PHE A 67 19.12 -30.19 10.00
C PHE A 67 18.09 -29.10 9.76
N PRO A 68 17.96 -28.15 10.70
CA PRO A 68 17.19 -26.94 10.46
C PRO A 68 17.64 -26.24 9.17
N MET A 69 16.70 -25.74 8.40
CA MET A 69 17.00 -25.06 7.14
C MET A 69 18.02 -23.91 7.33
N ALA A 70 17.97 -23.24 8.47
CA ALA A 70 18.92 -22.18 8.80
C ALA A 70 20.37 -22.69 8.82
N ASP A 71 20.62 -23.89 9.40
CA ASP A 71 21.95 -24.49 9.51
C ASP A 71 22.48 -24.94 8.14
N LEU A 72 21.61 -25.49 7.29
CA LEU A 72 21.95 -25.88 5.91
C LEU A 72 22.34 -24.68 5.04
N LEU A 73 21.74 -23.51 5.30
CA LEU A 73 21.99 -22.29 4.53
C LEU A 73 23.12 -21.43 5.10
N THR A 74 23.55 -21.71 6.34
CA THR A 74 24.58 -20.94 7.03
C THR A 74 25.97 -21.27 6.47
N ASN A 75 26.74 -20.24 6.18
CA ASN A 75 28.14 -20.39 5.78
C ASN A 75 29.06 -20.55 7.02
N ARG A 76 30.35 -20.80 6.78
CA ARG A 76 31.37 -21.00 7.86
C ARG A 76 31.46 -19.83 8.87
N ASN A 77 30.99 -18.65 8.50
CA ASN A 77 31.01 -17.45 9.35
C ASN A 77 29.71 -17.28 10.17
N GLY A 78 28.83 -18.28 10.18
CA GLY A 78 27.56 -18.21 10.91
C GLY A 78 26.51 -17.28 10.27
N SER A 79 26.70 -16.87 9.03
CA SER A 79 25.77 -15.98 8.31
C SER A 79 25.15 -16.65 7.08
N ILE A 80 23.91 -16.30 6.74
CA ILE A 80 23.24 -16.77 5.54
C ILE A 80 23.44 -15.74 4.43
N ASN A 81 24.11 -16.14 3.35
CA ASN A 81 24.26 -15.34 2.15
C ASN A 81 23.19 -15.71 1.12
N SER A 82 22.04 -15.05 1.18
CA SER A 82 20.90 -15.33 0.31
C SER A 82 21.21 -15.23 -1.18
N ARG A 83 22.16 -14.37 -1.58
CA ARG A 83 22.55 -14.21 -2.99
C ARG A 83 23.30 -15.44 -3.54
N GLN A 84 24.15 -16.07 -2.73
CA GLN A 84 24.88 -17.28 -3.12
C GLN A 84 24.00 -18.53 -3.09
N GLN A 85 22.94 -18.53 -2.29
CA GLN A 85 22.00 -19.63 -2.15
C GLN A 85 20.83 -19.57 -3.16
N ALA A 86 20.89 -18.68 -4.14
CA ALA A 86 19.78 -18.41 -5.09
C ALA A 86 18.43 -18.08 -4.39
N LEU A 87 18.48 -17.58 -3.17
CA LEU A 87 17.31 -17.13 -2.42
C LEU A 87 17.04 -15.67 -2.72
N PHE A 88 15.82 -15.36 -3.11
CA PHE A 88 15.39 -14.01 -3.43
C PHE A 88 14.39 -13.51 -2.40
N ILE A 89 14.56 -12.25 -1.99
CA ILE A 89 13.58 -11.60 -1.12
C ILE A 89 12.26 -11.37 -1.87
N PRO A 90 11.10 -11.37 -1.19
CA PRO A 90 9.79 -11.20 -1.80
C PRO A 90 9.69 -9.99 -2.73
N LYS A 91 10.27 -8.87 -2.35
CA LYS A 91 10.35 -7.64 -3.16
C LYS A 91 10.94 -7.85 -4.57
N ARG A 92 11.75 -8.90 -4.77
CA ARG A 92 12.44 -9.16 -6.04
C ARG A 92 11.69 -10.13 -6.95
N ILE A 93 10.88 -11.02 -6.39
CA ILE A 93 10.23 -12.11 -7.14
C ILE A 93 8.73 -11.95 -7.28
N LEU A 94 8.05 -11.32 -6.31
CA LEU A 94 6.59 -11.22 -6.32
C LEU A 94 6.05 -10.07 -7.19
N PRO A 95 6.65 -8.85 -7.22
CA PRO A 95 6.12 -7.77 -8.03
C PRO A 95 6.10 -8.10 -9.52
N CYS A 96 5.04 -7.67 -10.19
CA CYS A 96 4.87 -7.78 -11.64
C CYS A 96 4.86 -6.39 -12.31
N ASN A 97 4.81 -6.37 -13.64
CA ASN A 97 4.53 -5.15 -14.37
C ASN A 97 3.06 -4.73 -14.14
N PRO A 98 2.74 -3.44 -14.18
CA PRO A 98 1.37 -2.98 -14.03
C PRO A 98 0.49 -3.52 -15.16
N LEU A 99 -0.69 -4.07 -14.79
CA LEU A 99 -1.66 -4.65 -15.72
C LEU A 99 -3.02 -3.93 -15.62
N THR A 100 -3.40 -3.52 -14.42
CA THR A 100 -4.69 -2.88 -14.16
C THR A 100 -4.56 -1.36 -14.10
N ASN A 101 -5.70 -0.66 -14.25
CA ASN A 101 -5.73 0.79 -14.04
C ASN A 101 -5.22 1.19 -12.64
N ASN A 102 -5.51 0.39 -11.61
CA ASN A 102 -5.04 0.64 -10.26
C ASN A 102 -3.52 0.44 -10.14
N ASP A 103 -2.95 -0.54 -10.84
CA ASP A 103 -1.49 -0.73 -10.86
C ASP A 103 -0.78 0.47 -11.46
N PHE A 104 -1.29 1.00 -12.59
CA PHE A 104 -0.76 2.22 -13.18
C PHE A 104 -0.94 3.43 -12.25
N ARG A 105 -2.07 3.54 -11.52
CA ARG A 105 -2.27 4.59 -10.53
C ARG A 105 -1.24 4.50 -9.41
N LYS A 106 -1.02 3.31 -8.84
CA LYS A 106 0.01 3.05 -7.82
C LYS A 106 1.40 3.43 -8.34
N LEU A 107 1.74 2.98 -9.54
CA LEU A 107 3.04 3.24 -10.16
C LEU A 107 3.28 4.74 -10.39
N LEU A 108 2.29 5.45 -10.93
CA LEU A 108 2.39 6.89 -11.17
C LEU A 108 2.53 7.68 -9.87
N LEU A 109 1.77 7.33 -8.83
CA LEU A 109 1.88 7.94 -7.50
C LEU A 109 3.25 7.70 -6.86
N ASP A 110 3.85 6.52 -7.09
CA ASP A 110 5.17 6.18 -6.56
C ASP A 110 6.31 6.91 -7.30
N ARG A 111 6.21 7.02 -8.63
CA ARG A 111 7.29 7.57 -9.48
C ARG A 111 7.22 9.07 -9.73
N VAL A 112 6.07 9.69 -9.51
CA VAL A 112 5.83 11.11 -9.72
C VAL A 112 5.45 11.75 -8.37
N PRO A 113 6.44 12.20 -7.58
CA PRO A 113 6.22 12.67 -6.21
C PRO A 113 5.27 13.86 -6.09
N GLU A 114 5.12 14.63 -7.14
CA GLU A 114 4.25 15.80 -7.19
C GLU A 114 2.77 15.43 -7.22
N LEU A 115 2.44 14.18 -7.59
CA LEU A 115 1.06 13.71 -7.61
C LEU A 115 0.61 13.24 -6.22
N ALA A 116 -0.48 13.80 -5.74
CA ALA A 116 -1.19 13.33 -4.54
C ALA A 116 -2.29 12.31 -4.87
N ASN A 117 -2.86 12.40 -6.08
CA ASN A 117 -3.77 11.39 -6.63
C ASN A 117 -3.76 11.42 -8.16
N VAL A 118 -4.16 10.29 -8.77
CA VAL A 118 -4.23 10.16 -10.23
C VAL A 118 -5.34 9.19 -10.63
N TRP A 119 -6.03 9.50 -11.72
CA TRP A 119 -7.08 8.66 -12.30
C TRP A 119 -6.77 8.40 -13.77
N LEU A 120 -6.83 7.13 -14.17
CA LEU A 120 -6.76 6.70 -15.56
C LEU A 120 -8.17 6.35 -16.02
N ILE A 121 -8.63 7.03 -17.04
CA ILE A 121 -9.98 6.84 -17.58
C ILE A 121 -9.86 6.39 -19.03
N PRO A 122 -10.43 5.21 -19.37
CA PRO A 122 -10.44 4.76 -20.75
C PRO A 122 -11.12 5.79 -21.65
N HIS A 123 -10.45 6.16 -22.73
CA HIS A 123 -11.01 7.06 -23.71
C HIS A 123 -11.84 6.29 -24.73
N GLN A 124 -13.14 6.61 -24.80
CA GLN A 124 -14.04 6.03 -25.78
C GLN A 124 -13.97 6.85 -27.08
N ALA A 125 -13.17 6.40 -28.02
CA ALA A 125 -13.14 6.99 -29.36
C ALA A 125 -13.84 6.08 -30.37
N LYS A 126 -14.53 6.69 -31.34
CA LYS A 126 -15.10 5.99 -32.49
C LYS A 126 -14.43 6.51 -33.75
N VAL A 127 -13.79 5.62 -34.49
CA VAL A 127 -13.19 5.93 -35.80
C VAL A 127 -13.90 5.05 -36.83
N ALA A 128 -14.48 5.67 -37.84
CA ALA A 128 -15.22 4.98 -38.91
C ALA A 128 -16.23 3.95 -38.37
N ARG A 129 -17.03 4.29 -37.37
CA ARG A 129 -18.01 3.43 -36.66
C ARG A 129 -17.43 2.28 -35.83
N LYS A 130 -16.09 2.13 -35.73
CA LYS A 130 -15.45 1.14 -34.88
C LYS A 130 -14.99 1.82 -33.57
N GLN A 131 -15.21 1.15 -32.44
CA GLN A 131 -14.70 1.59 -31.16
C GLN A 131 -13.19 1.34 -31.11
N VAL A 132 -12.41 2.36 -30.75
CA VAL A 132 -10.96 2.25 -30.51
C VAL A 132 -10.76 2.09 -29.01
N ASN A 133 -10.18 0.99 -28.60
CA ASN A 133 -9.80 0.69 -27.23
C ASN A 133 -8.29 0.90 -27.03
N GLY A 134 -7.85 0.99 -25.78
CA GLY A 134 -6.43 1.10 -25.43
C GLY A 134 -5.91 2.53 -25.34
N LEU A 135 -6.77 3.55 -25.50
CA LEU A 135 -6.41 4.94 -25.24
C LEU A 135 -6.92 5.37 -23.86
N TYR A 136 -6.07 6.05 -23.10
CA TYR A 136 -6.40 6.52 -21.76
C TYR A 136 -6.18 8.03 -21.61
N ASP A 137 -7.05 8.65 -20.84
CA ASP A 137 -6.88 10.01 -20.33
C ASP A 137 -6.42 9.94 -18.88
N VAL A 138 -5.34 10.63 -18.55
CA VAL A 138 -4.80 10.72 -17.19
C VAL A 138 -5.20 12.05 -16.58
N TYR A 139 -5.87 11.99 -15.44
CA TYR A 139 -6.22 13.15 -14.61
C TYR A 139 -5.37 13.12 -13.35
N GLY A 140 -4.45 14.07 -13.21
CA GLY A 140 -3.52 14.16 -12.08
C GLY A 140 -3.87 15.29 -11.12
N TYR A 141 -3.91 15.00 -9.82
CA TYR A 141 -3.97 16.00 -8.78
C TYR A 141 -2.58 16.22 -8.19
N ALA A 142 -2.05 17.43 -8.39
CA ALA A 142 -0.76 17.84 -7.88
C ALA A 142 -0.96 19.12 -7.02
N PRO A 143 -1.20 18.98 -5.70
CA PRO A 143 -1.36 20.14 -4.84
C PRO A 143 -0.04 20.90 -4.77
N SER A 144 -0.10 22.24 -4.89
CA SER A 144 1.08 23.04 -4.66
C SER A 144 1.48 22.97 -3.20
N THR A 145 2.77 22.90 -2.92
CA THR A 145 3.32 22.85 -1.57
C THR A 145 3.08 24.15 -0.78
N ASN A 146 2.68 25.22 -1.45
CA ASN A 146 2.30 26.50 -0.86
C ASN A 146 0.81 26.74 -1.13
N HIS A 147 0.01 26.92 -0.09
CA HIS A 147 -1.42 27.26 -0.14
C HIS A 147 -1.72 28.64 -0.77
N HIS A 148 -0.80 29.21 -1.49
CA HIS A 148 -0.95 30.38 -2.35
C HIS A 148 -0.59 29.97 -3.77
N CYS A 149 -1.50 29.22 -4.40
CA CYS A 149 -1.44 29.00 -5.83
C CYS A 149 -1.92 30.23 -6.59
N GLU A 150 -1.12 31.23 -6.58
CA GLU A 150 -0.98 32.14 -7.71
C GLU A 150 0.30 31.77 -8.43
N SER A 151 0.30 30.78 -9.20
CA SER A 151 1.17 30.67 -10.37
C SER A 151 0.95 29.28 -10.91
N GLU A 152 0.42 29.32 -11.82
CA GLU A 152 0.73 29.12 -13.23
C GLU A 152 2.21 28.96 -13.52
N ASP A 153 2.92 28.12 -12.76
CA ASP A 153 4.20 27.63 -13.21
C ASP A 153 3.94 26.57 -14.28
N GLU A 154 3.48 27.02 -15.47
CA GLU A 154 3.28 26.15 -16.62
C GLU A 154 4.51 25.27 -16.91
N PRO A 155 5.76 25.73 -16.76
CA PRO A 155 6.93 24.86 -16.84
C PRO A 155 6.92 23.72 -15.80
N ALA A 156 6.48 23.95 -14.56
CA ALA A 156 6.37 22.89 -13.57
C ALA A 156 5.28 21.87 -13.92
N ARG A 157 4.14 22.36 -14.40
CA ARG A 157 3.04 21.50 -14.88
C ARG A 157 3.48 20.65 -16.07
N GLN A 158 4.24 21.22 -17.01
CA GLN A 158 4.80 20.46 -18.15
C GLN A 158 5.83 19.43 -17.70
N ARG A 159 6.67 19.71 -16.72
CA ARG A 159 7.59 18.72 -16.13
C ARG A 159 6.83 17.53 -15.55
N VAL A 160 5.75 17.77 -14.78
CA VAL A 160 4.91 16.70 -14.23
C VAL A 160 4.27 15.86 -15.34
N LYS A 161 3.66 16.50 -16.34
CA LYS A 161 3.07 15.80 -17.50
C LYS A 161 4.10 14.96 -18.25
N HIS A 162 5.30 15.50 -18.46
CA HIS A 162 6.40 14.79 -19.13
C HIS A 162 6.81 13.55 -18.32
N ARG A 163 6.99 13.67 -17.00
CA ARG A 163 7.33 12.55 -16.11
C ARG A 163 6.23 11.47 -16.10
N VAL A 164 4.98 11.87 -16.03
CA VAL A 164 3.84 10.93 -16.14
C VAL A 164 3.92 10.14 -17.44
N ARG A 165 4.15 10.81 -18.57
CA ARG A 165 4.28 10.15 -19.88
C ARG A 165 5.48 9.22 -19.94
N GLN A 166 6.63 9.61 -19.41
CA GLN A 166 7.83 8.76 -19.36
C GLN A 166 7.59 7.49 -18.54
N VAL A 167 6.98 7.61 -17.34
CA VAL A 167 6.67 6.47 -16.50
C VAL A 167 5.67 5.54 -17.19
N TYR A 168 4.59 6.08 -17.74
CA TYR A 168 3.58 5.26 -18.42
C TYR A 168 4.18 4.52 -19.62
N ASN A 169 4.92 5.21 -20.50
CA ASN A 169 5.52 4.63 -21.71
C ASN A 169 6.51 3.51 -21.41
N ARG A 170 7.16 3.55 -20.25
CA ARG A 170 8.10 2.50 -19.83
C ARG A 170 7.42 1.17 -19.52
N PHE A 171 6.15 1.21 -19.09
CA PHE A 171 5.46 0.04 -18.56
C PHE A 171 4.16 -0.29 -19.29
N ARG A 172 3.75 0.53 -20.27
CA ARG A 172 2.50 0.32 -21.02
C ARG A 172 2.49 -1.00 -21.75
N SER A 173 1.30 -1.58 -21.85
CA SER A 173 1.05 -2.76 -22.66
C SER A 173 1.07 -2.44 -24.17
N LEU A 174 1.28 -3.46 -24.99
CA LEU A 174 1.14 -3.32 -26.44
C LEU A 174 -0.30 -2.93 -26.80
N GLY A 175 -0.44 -1.93 -27.67
CA GLY A 175 -1.75 -1.44 -28.09
C GLY A 175 -2.40 -0.42 -27.16
N GLU A 176 -1.71 -0.03 -26.08
CA GLU A 176 -2.18 1.01 -25.15
C GLU A 176 -1.34 2.28 -25.28
N ASP A 177 -1.99 3.45 -25.16
CA ASP A 177 -1.29 4.75 -25.13
C ASP A 177 -2.09 5.82 -24.36
N LEU A 178 -1.40 6.90 -23.96
CA LEU A 178 -2.02 8.06 -23.37
C LEU A 178 -2.44 9.07 -24.44
N ARG A 179 -3.72 9.32 -24.54
CA ARG A 179 -4.26 10.40 -25.39
C ARG A 179 -3.98 11.76 -24.79
N ALA A 180 -4.32 11.96 -23.50
CA ALA A 180 -4.16 13.24 -22.83
C ALA A 180 -3.69 13.06 -21.38
N ILE A 181 -2.90 14.03 -20.90
CA ILE A 181 -2.51 14.17 -19.49
C ILE A 181 -3.00 15.53 -19.02
N ILE A 182 -3.95 15.52 -18.10
CA ILE A 182 -4.66 16.69 -17.60
C ILE A 182 -4.33 16.82 -16.12
N LEU A 183 -3.63 17.89 -15.74
CA LEU A 183 -3.49 18.27 -14.34
C LEU A 183 -4.71 19.07 -13.92
N LEU A 184 -5.37 18.61 -12.85
CA LEU A 184 -6.62 19.17 -12.36
C LEU A 184 -6.43 20.65 -11.94
N GLN A 185 -7.49 21.43 -12.16
CA GLN A 185 -7.56 22.83 -11.73
C GLN A 185 -8.16 22.89 -10.32
N PRO A 186 -7.50 23.53 -9.34
CA PRO A 186 -8.08 23.71 -8.02
C PRO A 186 -9.22 24.71 -8.06
N LEU A 187 -10.39 24.33 -7.54
CA LEU A 187 -11.53 25.22 -7.33
C LEU A 187 -11.56 25.64 -5.87
N LYS A 188 -11.42 26.91 -5.59
CA LYS A 188 -11.48 27.45 -4.24
C LYS A 188 -12.84 27.08 -3.60
N THR A 189 -12.80 26.31 -2.53
CA THR A 189 -13.99 25.80 -1.84
C THR A 189 -13.99 26.29 -0.40
N VAL A 190 -14.99 27.08 -0.06
CA VAL A 190 -15.20 27.59 1.30
C VAL A 190 -16.32 26.80 1.96
N VAL A 191 -16.05 26.15 3.08
CA VAL A 191 -17.04 25.49 3.92
C VAL A 191 -17.28 26.36 5.15
N SER A 192 -18.51 26.76 5.37
CA SER A 192 -18.91 27.57 6.54
C SER A 192 -19.95 26.81 7.38
N GLY A 193 -19.94 27.02 8.69
CA GLY A 193 -20.89 26.37 9.57
C GLY A 193 -20.64 26.69 11.05
N ILE A 194 -21.52 26.19 11.90
CA ILE A 194 -21.44 26.30 13.36
C ILE A 194 -21.19 24.90 13.92
N VAL A 195 -20.12 24.75 14.67
CA VAL A 195 -19.71 23.47 15.26
C VAL A 195 -19.62 23.63 16.76
N THR A 196 -20.37 22.83 17.50
CA THR A 196 -20.26 22.74 18.97
C THR A 196 -19.24 21.65 19.29
N ILE A 197 -18.27 21.99 20.16
CA ILE A 197 -17.16 21.11 20.52
C ILE A 197 -17.20 20.74 22.01
N ASN A 198 -16.60 19.57 22.32
CA ASN A 198 -16.36 19.13 23.70
C ASN A 198 -14.96 19.56 24.21
N GLU A 199 -14.62 19.11 25.40
CA GLU A 199 -13.33 19.43 26.05
C GLU A 199 -12.25 18.36 25.86
N SER A 200 -12.48 17.37 25.01
CA SER A 200 -11.55 16.23 24.85
C SER A 200 -10.20 16.63 24.23
N ARG A 201 -10.19 17.71 23.44
CA ARG A 201 -9.01 18.25 22.76
C ARG A 201 -9.03 19.78 22.74
N THR A 202 -7.89 20.39 22.40
CA THR A 202 -7.83 21.83 22.19
C THR A 202 -8.69 22.24 20.99
N PRO A 203 -9.42 23.36 21.03
CA PRO A 203 -10.26 23.83 19.93
C PRO A 203 -9.49 23.96 18.60
N GLU A 204 -8.22 24.37 18.65
CA GLU A 204 -7.34 24.48 17.51
C GLU A 204 -7.06 23.12 16.86
N ALA A 205 -6.86 22.07 17.69
CA ALA A 205 -6.64 20.71 17.18
C ALA A 205 -7.91 20.11 16.58
N ILE A 206 -9.08 20.41 17.16
CA ILE A 206 -10.38 19.99 16.61
C ILE A 206 -10.62 20.66 15.25
N LEU A 207 -10.41 21.98 15.15
CA LEU A 207 -10.58 22.71 13.88
C LEU A 207 -9.58 22.23 12.81
N ALA A 208 -8.32 22.01 13.19
CA ALA A 208 -7.32 21.45 12.28
C ALA A 208 -7.73 20.06 11.79
N GLY A 209 -8.28 19.21 12.67
CA GLY A 209 -8.84 17.89 12.31
C GLY A 209 -10.02 18.00 11.35
N ILE A 210 -10.93 18.96 11.57
CA ILE A 210 -12.05 19.22 10.64
C ILE A 210 -11.51 19.64 9.27
N PHE A 211 -10.58 20.59 9.20
CA PHE A 211 -9.97 21.03 7.94
C PHE A 211 -9.22 19.90 7.23
N PHE A 212 -8.49 19.07 7.96
CA PHE A 212 -7.82 17.91 7.41
C PHE A 212 -8.81 16.91 6.78
N ASN A 213 -9.85 16.52 7.52
CA ASN A 213 -10.84 15.56 7.05
C ASN A 213 -11.64 16.11 5.86
N LEU A 214 -12.03 17.38 5.89
CA LEU A 214 -12.70 18.05 4.77
C LEU A 214 -11.78 18.17 3.56
N GLY A 215 -10.53 18.57 3.73
CA GLY A 215 -9.55 18.66 2.66
C GLY A 215 -9.35 17.31 1.98
N ASN A 216 -9.18 16.25 2.75
CA ASN A 216 -9.02 14.90 2.22
C ASN A 216 -10.31 14.33 1.60
N PHE A 217 -11.49 14.73 2.07
CA PHE A 217 -12.76 14.36 1.47
C PHE A 217 -12.98 15.05 0.12
N LEU A 218 -12.68 16.35 0.02
CA LEU A 218 -12.88 17.17 -1.18
C LEU A 218 -11.84 16.87 -2.26
N ALA A 219 -10.57 16.75 -1.86
CA ALA A 219 -9.43 16.47 -2.72
C ALA A 219 -8.63 15.30 -2.13
N PRO A 220 -9.09 14.04 -2.32
CA PRO A 220 -8.48 12.91 -1.66
C PRO A 220 -7.02 12.70 -2.10
N GLU A 221 -6.12 12.68 -1.12
CA GLU A 221 -4.74 12.28 -1.29
C GLU A 221 -4.57 10.80 -0.90
N ILE A 222 -3.65 10.12 -1.53
CA ILE A 222 -3.44 8.69 -1.28
C ILE A 222 -2.28 8.51 -0.30
N PRO A 223 -2.56 8.02 0.94
CA PRO A 223 -1.53 7.73 1.92
C PRO A 223 -0.74 6.48 1.54
N ARG A 224 0.42 6.32 2.16
CA ARG A 224 1.26 5.15 2.00
C ARG A 224 1.43 4.41 3.32
N THR A 225 1.54 3.10 3.22
CA THR A 225 1.71 2.23 4.39
C THR A 225 3.07 1.55 4.34
N SER A 226 3.75 1.44 5.49
CA SER A 226 5.04 0.77 5.56
C SER A 226 4.87 -0.75 5.53
N LEU A 227 5.88 -1.46 4.99
CA LEU A 227 5.94 -2.92 5.05
C LEU A 227 5.73 -3.46 6.47
N LYS A 228 6.42 -2.84 7.44
CA LYS A 228 6.31 -3.24 8.85
C LYS A 228 4.88 -3.14 9.39
N SER A 229 4.12 -2.14 8.97
CA SER A 229 2.71 -1.99 9.37
C SER A 229 1.84 -3.08 8.77
N LEU A 230 2.00 -3.40 7.47
CA LEU A 230 1.23 -4.44 6.79
C LEU A 230 1.50 -5.84 7.35
N VAL A 231 2.78 -6.14 7.62
CA VAL A 231 3.18 -7.41 8.27
C VAL A 231 2.59 -7.52 9.68
N ARG A 232 2.58 -6.43 10.47
CA ARG A 232 1.93 -6.43 11.79
C ARG A 232 0.42 -6.61 11.75
N GLN A 233 -0.23 -6.21 10.67
CA GLN A 233 -1.64 -6.45 10.42
C GLN A 233 -1.93 -7.89 9.97
N GLY A 234 -0.89 -8.73 9.80
CA GLY A 234 -1.02 -10.12 9.39
C GLY A 234 -1.31 -10.30 7.90
N ILE A 235 -1.08 -9.27 7.07
CA ILE A 235 -1.29 -9.38 5.62
C ILE A 235 -0.19 -10.28 5.03
N PRO A 236 -0.56 -11.33 4.27
CA PRO A 236 0.40 -12.24 3.65
C PRO A 236 1.34 -11.53 2.67
N THR A 237 2.59 -12.00 2.59
CA THR A 237 3.65 -11.33 1.82
C THR A 237 3.33 -11.27 0.32
N ASP A 238 2.70 -12.29 -0.23
CA ASP A 238 2.24 -12.34 -1.62
C ASP A 238 1.18 -11.28 -1.92
N GLN A 239 0.27 -11.01 -1.00
CA GLN A 239 -0.71 -9.93 -1.13
C GLN A 239 -0.06 -8.53 -1.01
N ILE A 240 0.91 -8.36 -0.11
CA ILE A 240 1.62 -7.09 0.07
C ILE A 240 2.36 -6.68 -1.21
N PHE A 241 3.01 -7.64 -1.87
CA PHE A 241 3.81 -7.40 -3.07
C PHE A 241 3.04 -7.67 -4.37
N ASN A 242 1.73 -7.80 -4.32
CA ASN A 242 0.89 -7.94 -5.51
C ASN A 242 0.88 -6.62 -6.32
N GLY A 243 1.12 -6.73 -7.63
CA GLY A 243 1.16 -5.59 -8.54
C GLY A 243 2.58 -5.02 -8.74
N PRO A 244 2.70 -3.73 -9.13
CA PRO A 244 3.98 -3.14 -9.49
C PRO A 244 4.87 -2.91 -8.26
N LEU A 245 6.19 -2.99 -8.48
CA LEU A 245 7.17 -2.67 -7.44
C LEU A 245 7.11 -1.18 -7.08
N LEU A 246 6.73 -0.90 -5.83
CA LEU A 246 6.69 0.43 -5.24
C LEU A 246 7.95 0.67 -4.39
N TYR A 247 8.44 1.93 -4.35
CA TYR A 247 9.64 2.32 -3.59
C TYR A 247 9.33 3.19 -2.38
N GLU A 248 8.23 3.94 -2.41
CA GLU A 248 7.88 4.97 -1.44
C GLU A 248 6.79 4.51 -0.45
N GLY A 249 6.60 3.20 -0.30
CA GLY A 249 5.56 2.59 0.53
C GLY A 249 4.44 1.94 -0.28
N PHE A 250 3.55 1.23 0.39
CA PHE A 250 2.48 0.46 -0.22
C PHE A 250 1.19 1.27 -0.26
N ILE A 251 0.41 1.10 -1.32
CA ILE A 251 -0.87 1.75 -1.55
C ILE A 251 -1.96 0.68 -1.60
N ASP A 252 -2.98 0.81 -0.76
CA ASP A 252 -4.13 -0.08 -0.75
C ASP A 252 -5.07 0.25 -1.91
N ASP A 253 -5.54 -0.77 -2.64
CA ASP A 253 -6.52 -0.64 -3.73
C ASP A 253 -7.85 -0.04 -3.25
N ALA A 254 -8.25 -0.31 -2.02
CA ALA A 254 -9.46 0.26 -1.43
C ALA A 254 -9.45 1.79 -1.36
N LEU A 255 -8.27 2.42 -1.34
CA LEU A 255 -8.12 3.88 -1.34
C LEU A 255 -8.19 4.48 -2.74
N LEU A 256 -8.01 3.67 -3.79
CA LEU A 256 -7.99 4.12 -5.18
C LEU A 256 -9.41 4.29 -5.75
N GLN A 257 -10.22 5.09 -5.08
CA GLN A 257 -11.60 5.36 -5.48
C GLN A 257 -11.70 6.14 -6.82
N PRO A 258 -12.84 6.06 -7.53
CA PRO A 258 -13.13 6.92 -8.68
C PRO A 258 -13.03 8.41 -8.32
N LYS A 259 -12.78 9.25 -9.33
CA LYS A 259 -12.75 10.70 -9.12
C LYS A 259 -14.12 11.20 -8.66
N PRO A 260 -14.21 11.97 -7.56
CA PRO A 260 -15.45 12.60 -7.15
C PRO A 260 -15.97 13.55 -8.25
N SER A 261 -17.20 13.35 -8.67
CA SER A 261 -17.89 14.20 -9.65
C SER A 261 -18.96 15.09 -9.04
N VAL A 262 -19.40 14.78 -7.81
CA VAL A 262 -20.47 15.50 -7.11
C VAL A 262 -20.08 15.67 -5.64
N ILE A 263 -20.24 16.88 -5.12
CA ILE A 263 -20.16 17.17 -3.68
C ILE A 263 -21.57 17.30 -3.14
N LYS A 264 -21.95 16.44 -2.20
CA LYS A 264 -23.22 16.52 -1.49
C LYS A 264 -23.02 17.20 -0.14
N GLY A 265 -23.86 18.17 0.19
CA GLY A 265 -23.79 18.88 1.46
C GLY A 265 -23.93 17.97 2.68
N GLN A 266 -24.76 16.93 2.59
CA GLN A 266 -24.94 15.93 3.65
C GLN A 266 -23.64 15.16 3.95
N ASP A 267 -22.83 14.85 2.93
CA ASP A 267 -21.55 14.15 3.13
C ASP A 267 -20.55 15.06 3.84
N VAL A 268 -20.55 16.36 3.53
CA VAL A 268 -19.70 17.36 4.23
C VAL A 268 -20.11 17.48 5.70
N VAL A 269 -21.41 17.55 6.00
CA VAL A 269 -21.92 17.56 7.39
C VAL A 269 -21.47 16.30 8.12
N ARG A 270 -21.58 15.12 7.50
CA ARG A 270 -21.14 13.84 8.07
C ARG A 270 -19.64 13.81 8.37
N VAL A 271 -18.81 14.32 7.45
CA VAL A 271 -17.37 14.40 7.63
C VAL A 271 -17.02 15.28 8.85
N ILE A 272 -17.69 16.44 9.00
CA ILE A 272 -17.47 17.31 10.16
C ILE A 272 -17.95 16.64 11.44
N ALA A 273 -19.15 16.04 11.43
CA ALA A 273 -19.74 15.42 12.61
C ALA A 273 -18.94 14.23 13.14
N ASN A 274 -18.27 13.49 12.25
CA ASN A 274 -17.42 12.36 12.62
C ASN A 274 -16.04 12.77 13.15
N CYS A 275 -15.70 14.06 13.18
CA CYS A 275 -14.43 14.52 13.73
C CYS A 275 -14.40 14.36 15.25
N PRO A 276 -13.31 13.79 15.81
CA PRO A 276 -13.19 13.66 17.28
C PRO A 276 -13.25 15.02 17.98
N GLY A 277 -14.15 15.15 18.94
CA GLY A 277 -14.35 16.38 19.68
C GLY A 277 -15.53 17.24 19.21
N VAL A 278 -16.20 16.88 18.12
CA VAL A 278 -17.41 17.54 17.63
C VAL A 278 -18.65 16.92 18.29
N LEU A 279 -19.51 17.76 18.83
CA LEU A 279 -20.79 17.38 19.44
C LEU A 279 -21.98 17.60 18.52
N SER A 280 -22.02 18.73 17.83
CA SER A 280 -23.08 19.03 16.88
C SER A 280 -22.60 19.96 15.75
N VAL A 281 -23.28 19.89 14.63
CA VAL A 281 -22.99 20.68 13.43
C VAL A 281 -24.29 21.32 12.94
N LYS A 282 -24.29 22.64 12.67
CA LYS A 282 -25.45 23.41 12.20
C LYS A 282 -25.05 24.37 11.09
N ASP A 283 -26.01 24.77 10.28
CA ASP A 283 -25.92 25.84 9.28
C ASP A 283 -24.72 25.68 8.30
N VAL A 284 -24.49 24.43 7.86
CA VAL A 284 -23.39 24.15 6.92
C VAL A 284 -23.74 24.68 5.55
N THR A 285 -22.84 25.50 5.00
CA THR A 285 -22.90 25.98 3.63
C THR A 285 -21.57 25.75 2.93
N ILE A 286 -21.61 25.40 1.65
CA ILE A 286 -20.45 25.13 0.83
C ILE A 286 -20.53 26.06 -0.37
N ARG A 287 -19.46 26.83 -0.59
CA ARG A 287 -19.32 27.76 -1.73
C ARG A 287 -18.11 27.37 -2.55
N VAL A 288 -18.31 27.20 -3.86
CA VAL A 288 -17.24 26.87 -4.81
C VAL A 288 -17.05 28.03 -5.78
N GLU A 289 -15.83 28.48 -5.96
CA GLU A 289 -15.43 29.61 -6.81
C GLU A 289 -14.35 29.19 -7.83
N PRO A 290 -14.50 29.56 -9.13
CA PRO A 290 -15.69 29.90 -9.86
C PRO A 290 -16.60 28.69 -10.06
N PRO A 291 -17.90 28.74 -10.27
CA PRO A 291 -18.72 29.89 -10.68
C PRO A 291 -19.46 30.61 -9.53
N GLY A 292 -19.04 30.48 -8.27
CA GLY A 292 -19.71 31.11 -7.13
C GLY A 292 -20.99 30.39 -6.67
N LYS A 293 -21.14 29.10 -6.98
CA LYS A 293 -22.27 28.27 -6.51
C LYS A 293 -22.18 28.04 -5.00
N THR A 294 -23.28 28.31 -4.31
CA THR A 294 -23.41 28.02 -2.88
C THR A 294 -24.55 27.02 -2.68
N ILE A 295 -24.27 25.98 -1.89
CA ILE A 295 -25.29 25.01 -1.47
C ILE A 295 -25.32 24.88 0.05
N THR A 296 -26.50 24.45 0.52
CA THR A 296 -26.71 24.06 1.93
C THR A 296 -26.48 22.56 2.12
N ALA A 297 -26.70 22.08 3.33
CA ALA A 297 -26.59 20.66 3.68
C ALA A 297 -27.42 19.71 2.79
N GLN A 298 -28.54 20.20 2.18
CA GLN A 298 -29.43 19.41 1.33
C GLN A 298 -29.05 19.48 -0.16
N GLY A 299 -28.13 20.35 -0.54
CA GLY A 299 -27.74 20.57 -1.92
C GLY A 299 -26.60 19.68 -2.42
N ALA A 300 -26.40 19.72 -3.75
CA ALA A 300 -25.26 19.07 -4.40
C ALA A 300 -24.64 20.00 -5.45
N ILE A 301 -23.33 19.90 -5.64
CA ILE A 301 -22.55 20.61 -6.68
C ILE A 301 -21.87 19.58 -7.56
N ASP A 302 -22.11 19.68 -8.87
CA ASP A 302 -21.37 18.90 -9.86
C ASP A 302 -19.99 19.53 -10.08
N ILE A 303 -18.97 18.69 -10.07
CA ILE A 303 -17.57 19.04 -10.30
C ILE A 303 -17.13 18.49 -11.66
N SER A 304 -16.59 19.34 -12.49
CA SER A 304 -16.07 18.94 -13.79
C SER A 304 -14.94 17.91 -13.66
N MET A 305 -14.76 17.07 -14.69
CA MET A 305 -13.66 16.12 -14.72
C MET A 305 -12.27 16.77 -14.69
N ARG A 306 -12.17 18.03 -15.08
CA ARG A 306 -10.89 18.80 -15.11
C ARG A 306 -10.60 19.53 -13.81
N ASP A 307 -11.56 19.61 -12.91
CA ASP A 307 -11.48 20.41 -11.70
C ASP A 307 -11.43 19.54 -10.44
N ILE A 308 -10.87 20.09 -9.37
CA ILE A 308 -10.85 19.48 -8.05
C ILE A 308 -11.14 20.55 -7.00
N PRO A 309 -12.04 20.32 -6.03
CA PRO A 309 -12.27 21.26 -4.95
C PRO A 309 -11.02 21.39 -4.07
N ASP A 310 -10.61 22.62 -3.78
CA ASP A 310 -9.51 22.93 -2.87
C ASP A 310 -10.06 23.74 -1.69
N LEU A 311 -9.94 23.17 -0.48
CA LEU A 311 -10.49 23.76 0.73
C LEU A 311 -9.72 25.01 1.16
N ASP A 312 -10.40 26.16 1.19
CA ASP A 312 -9.85 27.37 1.78
C ASP A 312 -9.85 27.29 3.32
N THR A 313 -8.66 27.20 3.88
CA THR A 313 -8.44 27.16 5.33
C THR A 313 -7.95 28.50 5.89
N SER A 314 -8.03 29.56 5.09
CA SER A 314 -7.56 30.88 5.48
C SER A 314 -8.47 31.51 6.55
N PRO A 315 -7.91 32.24 7.53
CA PRO A 315 -8.70 32.97 8.49
C PRO A 315 -9.42 34.15 7.82
N ASN A 316 -10.66 34.38 8.23
CA ASN A 316 -11.44 35.53 7.73
C ASN A 316 -10.93 36.83 8.38
N THR A 317 -10.27 37.67 7.60
CA THR A 317 -9.67 38.93 8.05
C THR A 317 -10.68 39.95 8.61
N ARG A 318 -11.95 39.89 8.19
CA ARG A 318 -12.99 40.87 8.63
C ARG A 318 -13.59 40.55 10.00
N ARG A 319 -13.53 39.27 10.47
CA ARG A 319 -14.14 38.82 11.72
C ARG A 319 -13.18 38.18 12.71
N GLY A 320 -11.89 38.11 12.40
CA GLY A 320 -10.86 37.52 13.27
C GLY A 320 -10.98 36.01 13.51
N GLY A 321 -11.82 35.30 12.71
CA GLY A 321 -12.08 33.88 12.89
C GLY A 321 -12.00 33.11 11.57
N PHE A 322 -12.38 31.85 11.59
CA PHE A 322 -12.48 30.99 10.41
C PHE A 322 -13.90 30.95 9.86
N SER A 323 -14.07 30.39 8.66
CA SER A 323 -15.37 30.16 8.05
C SER A 323 -16.25 29.18 8.87
N ILE A 324 -15.60 28.22 9.57
CA ILE A 324 -16.23 27.33 10.54
C ILE A 324 -16.08 27.96 11.93
N ARG A 325 -17.22 28.28 12.55
CA ARG A 325 -17.27 28.88 13.90
C ARG A 325 -17.37 27.78 14.95
N LEU A 326 -16.56 27.86 15.99
CA LEU A 326 -16.57 26.92 17.08
C LEU A 326 -17.31 27.48 18.28
N PHE A 327 -18.16 26.66 18.89
CA PHE A 327 -18.86 26.97 20.14
C PHE A 327 -18.47 25.96 21.21
N LYS A 328 -18.04 26.46 22.37
CA LYS A 328 -17.74 25.66 23.55
C LYS A 328 -18.63 26.11 24.70
N ASN A 329 -19.42 25.20 25.27
CA ASN A 329 -20.36 25.51 26.36
C ASN A 329 -21.29 26.71 26.04
N GLY A 330 -21.74 26.84 24.78
CA GLY A 330 -22.63 27.92 24.35
C GLY A 330 -21.94 29.26 24.05
N VAL A 331 -20.62 29.38 24.26
CA VAL A 331 -19.85 30.58 23.94
C VAL A 331 -19.02 30.37 22.68
N GLU A 332 -19.00 31.38 21.81
CA GLU A 332 -18.16 31.34 20.59
C GLU A 332 -16.67 31.44 20.99
N TYR A 333 -15.86 30.53 20.42
CA TYR A 333 -14.43 30.45 20.63
C TYR A 333 -13.70 30.85 19.34
N PHE A 334 -12.69 31.70 19.46
CA PHE A 334 -11.87 32.17 18.34
C PHE A 334 -10.50 31.47 18.38
N PRO A 335 -10.29 30.42 17.58
CA PRO A 335 -9.02 29.68 17.54
C PRO A 335 -7.88 30.54 17.01
N ASP A 336 -6.68 30.37 17.60
CA ASP A 336 -5.45 31.00 17.11
C ASP A 336 -5.07 30.44 15.73
N PRO A 337 -5.05 31.29 14.67
CA PRO A 337 -4.74 30.85 13.31
C PRO A 337 -3.38 30.17 13.19
N THR A 338 -2.38 30.66 13.93
CA THR A 338 -1.02 30.10 13.89
C THR A 338 -0.97 28.68 14.44
N ARG A 339 -1.69 28.42 15.53
CA ARG A 339 -1.81 27.08 16.14
C ARG A 339 -2.56 26.15 15.23
N VAL A 340 -3.70 26.57 14.67
CA VAL A 340 -4.49 25.78 13.72
C VAL A 340 -3.62 25.38 12.50
N LYS A 341 -2.92 26.32 11.89
CA LYS A 341 -2.02 26.06 10.77
C LYS A 341 -0.91 25.06 11.12
N ARG A 342 -0.34 25.17 12.30
CA ARG A 342 0.69 24.25 12.80
C ARG A 342 0.16 22.83 12.98
N GLU A 343 -0.99 22.68 13.63
CA GLU A 343 -1.61 21.36 13.83
C GLU A 343 -2.06 20.72 12.51
N LEU A 344 -2.65 21.52 11.61
CA LEU A 344 -3.02 21.05 10.26
C LEU A 344 -1.80 20.58 9.46
N LYS A 345 -0.68 21.33 9.51
CA LYS A 345 0.58 20.93 8.85
C LYS A 345 1.12 19.61 9.39
N LYS A 346 1.02 19.36 10.70
CA LYS A 346 1.43 18.07 11.30
C LYS A 346 0.58 16.92 10.76
N LEU A 347 -0.74 17.08 10.73
CA LEU A 347 -1.66 16.05 10.23
C LEU A 347 -1.35 15.68 8.77
N TRP A 348 -1.15 16.69 7.91
CA TRP A 348 -0.77 16.44 6.51
C TRP A 348 0.62 15.82 6.38
N ALA A 349 1.60 16.23 7.18
CA ALA A 349 2.95 15.68 7.15
C ALA A 349 2.96 14.18 7.55
N GLU A 350 2.16 13.82 8.54
CA GLU A 350 2.00 12.43 8.96
C GLU A 350 1.29 11.60 7.89
N TYR A 351 0.23 12.14 7.30
CA TYR A 351 -0.56 11.47 6.27
C TYR A 351 0.21 11.22 4.97
N ARG A 352 1.05 12.18 4.57
CA ARG A 352 1.88 12.13 3.35
C ARG A 352 3.21 11.41 3.54
N ARG A 353 3.41 10.76 4.69
CA ARG A 353 4.67 10.08 4.98
C ARG A 353 4.96 9.00 3.92
N ARG A 354 6.21 9.01 3.43
CA ARG A 354 6.75 8.02 2.51
C ARG A 354 7.69 7.08 3.26
N TYR A 355 7.86 5.83 2.79
CA TYR A 355 8.57 4.78 3.51
C TYR A 355 9.66 4.13 2.67
#